data_f37d69a700a1d568accd461cf5bacd59
#
_entry.id   f37d69a700a1d568accd461cf5bacd59
#
_cell.length_a   1.000
_cell.length_b   1.000
_cell.length_c   1.000
_cell.angle_alpha   90.00
_cell.angle_beta   90.00
_cell.angle_gamma   90.00
#
_symmetry.space_group_name_H-M   'P 1'
#
loop_
_entity.id
_entity.type
_entity.pdbx_description
1 polymer ?
#
loop_
_entity_poly.entity_id
_entity_poly.type
_entity_poly.pdbx_seq_one_letter_code
_entity_poly.pdbx_strand_id
1 'polypeptide(L)'
;MAKTVRIKSELKTNKNKTFLYMTSALFFTLVFAGVGFGVLFAILLQKSNLHLAFPGMFIGIAVILLVVFLVERHYYNILNAGVKGEQKTYEILKKLPKEYTVITNPVIHNRGSVNELDFVIIGTNGVFVVETKNYRGIVTGNTSAQTWKQIKHGKNKTYEKEVKNPAKQSYRQGRRMHEMFIDFGISADVFPILYFVDSRSELKITDDAEINVAIINSENDLLDFIMKSKGKHIVDESERSEIIRFFKK
;
A
#
# COMPACT_ATOMS: atom_id res chain seq x y z
N MET A 1 19.28 -4.98 16.13
CA MET A 1 18.40 -4.44 15.10
C MET A 1 18.85 -4.95 13.74
N ALA A 2 17.91 -5.34 12.89
CA ALA A 2 18.16 -5.83 11.55
C ALA A 2 18.90 -4.80 10.68
N LYS A 3 19.70 -5.30 9.71
CA LYS A 3 20.24 -4.46 8.64
C LYS A 3 19.10 -4.01 7.73
N THR A 4 19.13 -2.79 7.20
CA THR A 4 18.05 -2.28 6.35
C THR A 4 18.57 -1.76 5.02
N VAL A 5 17.90 -2.14 3.93
CA VAL A 5 18.11 -1.62 2.58
C VAL A 5 16.83 -0.92 2.14
N ARG A 6 16.89 0.39 1.89
CA ARG A 6 15.72 1.18 1.48
C ARG A 6 15.72 1.40 -0.02
N ILE A 7 14.62 1.05 -0.65
CA ILE A 7 14.32 1.35 -2.05
C ILE A 7 13.19 2.36 -2.11
N LYS A 8 13.14 3.17 -3.16
CA LYS A 8 12.13 4.22 -3.32
C LYS A 8 10.74 3.59 -3.53
N SER A 9 9.81 3.88 -2.65
CA SER A 9 8.43 3.39 -2.75
C SER A 9 7.67 4.11 -3.86
N GLU A 10 7.06 3.34 -4.75
CA GLU A 10 6.12 3.85 -5.76
C GLU A 10 4.86 4.40 -5.10
N LEU A 11 4.34 3.73 -4.07
CA LEU A 11 3.18 4.18 -3.30
C LEU A 11 3.42 5.56 -2.69
N LYS A 12 4.60 5.81 -2.09
CA LYS A 12 4.95 7.12 -1.54
C LYS A 12 5.07 8.18 -2.63
N THR A 13 5.61 7.82 -3.78
CA THR A 13 5.72 8.72 -4.93
C THR A 13 4.34 9.12 -5.44
N ASN A 14 3.44 8.16 -5.60
CA ASN A 14 2.06 8.39 -6.04
C ASN A 14 1.28 9.23 -5.02
N LYS A 15 1.44 8.98 -3.72
CA LYS A 15 0.85 9.82 -2.68
C LYS A 15 1.29 11.29 -2.80
N ASN A 16 2.58 11.54 -3.03
CA ASN A 16 3.10 12.91 -3.15
C ASN A 16 2.60 13.61 -4.43
N LYS A 17 2.47 12.89 -5.55
CA LYS A 17 1.87 13.42 -6.79
C LYS A 17 0.39 13.78 -6.57
N THR A 18 -0.38 12.87 -5.96
CA THR A 18 -1.80 13.10 -5.64
C THR A 18 -1.96 14.30 -4.69
N PHE A 19 -1.07 14.46 -3.71
CA PHE A 19 -1.07 15.63 -2.84
C PHE A 19 -0.89 16.93 -3.62
N LEU A 20 0.05 16.97 -4.57
CA LEU A 20 0.28 18.13 -5.43
C LEU A 20 -0.95 18.45 -6.28
N TYR A 21 -1.56 17.45 -6.93
CA TYR A 21 -2.77 17.66 -7.73
C TYR A 21 -3.94 18.15 -6.88
N MET A 22 -4.14 17.56 -5.71
CA MET A 22 -5.17 17.98 -4.75
C MET A 22 -5.02 19.45 -4.34
N THR A 23 -3.80 19.84 -3.94
CA THR A 23 -3.54 21.23 -3.51
C THR A 23 -3.66 22.22 -4.66
N SER A 24 -3.20 21.86 -5.87
CA SER A 24 -3.36 22.69 -7.07
C SER A 24 -4.83 22.86 -7.44
N ALA A 25 -5.62 21.79 -7.41
CA ALA A 25 -7.07 21.86 -7.70
C ALA A 25 -7.78 22.77 -6.71
N LEU A 26 -7.45 22.68 -5.40
CA LEU A 26 -8.02 23.57 -4.39
C LEU A 26 -7.63 25.02 -4.62
N PHE A 27 -6.38 25.30 -4.92
CA PHE A 27 -5.90 26.67 -5.19
C PHE A 27 -6.66 27.29 -6.38
N PHE A 28 -6.74 26.60 -7.51
CA PHE A 28 -7.47 27.10 -8.67
C PHE A 28 -8.98 27.21 -8.43
N THR A 29 -9.57 26.30 -7.66
CA THR A 29 -10.97 26.43 -7.23
C THR A 29 -11.20 27.77 -6.54
N LEU A 30 -10.34 28.13 -5.57
CA LEU A 30 -10.47 29.39 -4.83
C LEU A 30 -10.28 30.61 -5.73
N VAL A 31 -9.30 30.55 -6.63
CA VAL A 31 -9.05 31.66 -7.59
C VAL A 31 -10.23 31.87 -8.51
N PHE A 32 -10.73 30.82 -9.17
CA PHE A 32 -11.85 30.92 -10.10
C PHE A 32 -13.17 31.32 -9.40
N ALA A 33 -13.42 30.79 -8.21
CA ALA A 33 -14.57 31.20 -7.39
C ALA A 33 -14.44 32.69 -7.02
N GLY A 34 -13.28 33.14 -6.54
CA GLY A 34 -13.03 34.54 -6.18
C GLY A 34 -13.24 35.49 -7.34
N VAL A 35 -12.71 35.17 -8.54
CA VAL A 35 -12.92 35.96 -9.77
C VAL A 35 -14.41 35.97 -10.15
N GLY A 36 -15.05 34.79 -10.19
CA GLY A 36 -16.47 34.69 -10.55
C GLY A 36 -17.38 35.50 -9.63
N PHE A 37 -17.21 35.37 -8.32
CA PHE A 37 -17.98 36.14 -7.34
C PHE A 37 -17.63 37.63 -7.36
N GLY A 38 -16.36 38.00 -7.55
CA GLY A 38 -15.91 39.38 -7.66
C GLY A 38 -16.54 40.10 -8.85
N VAL A 39 -16.53 39.45 -10.03
CA VAL A 39 -17.19 39.98 -11.25
C VAL A 39 -18.69 40.08 -11.05
N LEU A 40 -19.35 39.05 -10.50
CA LEU A 40 -20.80 39.09 -10.20
C LEU A 40 -21.12 40.25 -9.27
N PHE A 41 -20.36 40.47 -8.21
CA PHE A 41 -20.54 41.55 -7.27
C PHE A 41 -20.38 42.92 -7.94
N ALA A 42 -19.36 43.09 -8.82
CA ALA A 42 -19.16 44.32 -9.59
C ALA A 42 -20.34 44.63 -10.53
N ILE A 43 -20.89 43.60 -11.21
CA ILE A 43 -22.07 43.74 -12.05
C ILE A 43 -23.29 44.23 -11.20
N LEU A 44 -23.51 43.65 -10.04
CA LEU A 44 -24.62 43.99 -9.19
C LEU A 44 -24.54 45.43 -8.62
N LEU A 45 -23.32 45.91 -8.33
CA LEU A 45 -23.10 47.26 -7.81
C LEU A 45 -23.16 48.34 -8.91
N GLN A 46 -22.59 48.07 -10.09
CA GLN A 46 -22.42 49.06 -11.16
C GLN A 46 -23.55 49.08 -12.18
N LYS A 47 -24.54 48.19 -12.04
CA LYS A 47 -25.59 47.98 -13.09
C LYS A 47 -24.98 47.84 -14.50
N SER A 48 -23.81 47.21 -14.58
CA SER A 48 -23.07 47.07 -15.82
C SER A 48 -23.79 46.09 -16.77
N ASN A 49 -23.75 46.37 -18.07
CA ASN A 49 -24.33 45.53 -19.11
C ASN A 49 -23.50 44.27 -19.42
N LEU A 50 -22.58 43.91 -18.53
CA LEU A 50 -21.82 42.66 -18.69
C LEU A 50 -22.76 41.46 -18.55
N HIS A 51 -22.70 40.56 -19.54
CA HIS A 51 -23.53 39.36 -19.56
C HIS A 51 -23.22 38.49 -18.29
N LEU A 52 -24.27 38.06 -17.58
CA LEU A 52 -24.21 37.13 -16.46
C LEU A 52 -23.54 35.78 -16.82
N ALA A 53 -23.39 35.48 -18.11
CA ALA A 53 -22.64 34.35 -18.60
C ALA A 53 -21.15 34.38 -18.17
N PHE A 54 -20.55 35.58 -18.03
CA PHE A 54 -19.13 35.72 -17.68
C PHE A 54 -18.79 35.18 -16.25
N PRO A 55 -19.41 35.68 -15.16
CA PRO A 55 -19.19 35.11 -13.83
C PRO A 55 -19.65 33.66 -13.73
N GLY A 56 -20.71 33.26 -14.47
CA GLY A 56 -21.18 31.88 -14.51
C GLY A 56 -20.12 30.91 -15.02
N MET A 57 -19.34 31.30 -16.05
CA MET A 57 -18.25 30.48 -16.55
C MET A 57 -17.17 30.22 -15.49
N PHE A 58 -16.73 31.25 -14.76
CA PHE A 58 -15.71 31.09 -13.71
C PHE A 58 -16.23 30.25 -12.54
N ILE A 59 -17.47 30.41 -12.13
CA ILE A 59 -18.11 29.62 -11.09
C ILE A 59 -18.24 28.15 -11.56
N GLY A 60 -18.62 27.93 -12.82
CA GLY A 60 -18.69 26.59 -13.42
C GLY A 60 -17.34 25.86 -13.39
N ILE A 61 -16.26 26.55 -13.77
CA ILE A 61 -14.90 26.02 -13.68
C ILE A 61 -14.53 25.71 -12.22
N ALA A 62 -14.86 26.60 -11.27
CA ALA A 62 -14.58 26.38 -9.86
C ALA A 62 -15.32 25.13 -9.32
N VAL A 63 -16.55 24.87 -9.74
CA VAL A 63 -17.30 23.66 -9.36
C VAL A 63 -16.63 22.40 -9.89
N ILE A 64 -16.18 22.40 -11.16
CA ILE A 64 -15.47 21.26 -11.75
C ILE A 64 -14.17 20.98 -10.96
N LEU A 65 -13.39 22.02 -10.68
CA LEU A 65 -12.14 21.90 -9.92
C LEU A 65 -12.38 21.42 -8.48
N LEU A 66 -13.50 21.83 -7.86
CA LEU A 66 -13.90 21.32 -6.54
C LEU A 66 -14.19 19.82 -6.57
N VAL A 67 -14.88 19.33 -7.63
CA VAL A 67 -15.11 17.89 -7.80
C VAL A 67 -13.75 17.15 -7.93
N VAL A 68 -12.83 17.66 -8.76
CA VAL A 68 -11.48 17.09 -8.90
C VAL A 68 -10.77 17.05 -7.54
N PHE A 69 -10.80 18.14 -6.77
CA PHE A 69 -10.23 18.18 -5.43
C PHE A 69 -10.80 17.10 -4.50
N LEU A 70 -12.12 16.90 -4.51
CA LEU A 70 -12.77 15.91 -3.64
C LEU A 70 -12.37 14.47 -4.04
N VAL A 71 -12.26 14.18 -5.34
CA VAL A 71 -11.79 12.89 -5.84
C VAL A 71 -10.34 12.64 -5.45
N GLU A 72 -9.45 13.62 -5.70
CA GLU A 72 -8.03 13.51 -5.36
C GLU A 72 -7.82 13.39 -3.83
N ARG A 73 -8.60 14.11 -3.03
CA ARG A 73 -8.59 14.00 -1.56
C ARG A 73 -8.97 12.59 -1.09
N HIS A 74 -9.98 11.99 -1.72
CA HIS A 74 -10.36 10.60 -1.41
C HIS A 74 -9.22 9.64 -1.72
N TYR A 75 -8.62 9.76 -2.90
CA TYR A 75 -7.51 8.91 -3.35
C TYR A 75 -6.26 9.11 -2.48
N TYR A 76 -5.91 10.37 -2.16
CA TYR A 76 -4.83 10.68 -1.23
C TYR A 76 -4.99 9.99 0.13
N ASN A 77 -6.20 9.97 0.69
CA ASN A 77 -6.46 9.31 1.96
C ASN A 77 -6.20 7.79 1.91
N ILE A 78 -6.53 7.15 0.78
CA ILE A 78 -6.26 5.72 0.56
C ILE A 78 -4.74 5.47 0.51
N LEU A 79 -4.02 6.22 -0.33
CA LEU A 79 -2.57 6.09 -0.46
C LEU A 79 -1.85 6.39 0.87
N ASN A 80 -2.29 7.43 1.58
CA ASN A 80 -1.71 7.80 2.87
C ASN A 80 -1.92 6.72 3.95
N ALA A 81 -3.06 6.02 3.92
CA ALA A 81 -3.29 4.88 4.81
C ALA A 81 -2.34 3.72 4.48
N GLY A 82 -2.08 3.45 3.20
CA GLY A 82 -1.09 2.47 2.76
C GLY A 82 0.32 2.82 3.25
N VAL A 83 0.80 4.03 2.94
CA VAL A 83 2.14 4.51 3.38
C VAL A 83 2.31 4.44 4.90
N LYS A 84 1.27 4.79 5.67
CA LYS A 84 1.30 4.66 7.14
C LYS A 84 1.39 3.20 7.59
N GLY A 85 0.72 2.29 6.88
CA GLY A 85 0.81 0.85 7.15
C GLY A 85 2.21 0.33 6.92
N GLU A 86 2.80 0.59 5.75
CA GLU A 86 4.18 0.21 5.44
C GLU A 86 5.18 0.78 6.45
N GLN A 87 5.04 2.07 6.81
CA GLN A 87 5.94 2.67 7.81
C GLN A 87 5.85 1.98 9.17
N LYS A 88 4.64 1.64 9.62
CA LYS A 88 4.43 0.90 10.87
C LYS A 88 5.07 -0.49 10.81
N THR A 89 4.84 -1.24 9.73
CA THR A 89 5.44 -2.56 9.50
C THR A 89 6.97 -2.46 9.46
N TYR A 90 7.53 -1.44 8.81
CA TYR A 90 8.97 -1.21 8.80
C TYR A 90 9.56 -1.03 10.22
N GLU A 91 8.91 -0.22 11.07
CA GLU A 91 9.38 -0.01 12.45
C GLU A 91 9.33 -1.32 13.28
N ILE A 92 8.35 -2.19 13.01
CA ILE A 92 8.28 -3.52 13.63
C ILE A 92 9.43 -4.41 13.14
N LEU A 93 9.59 -4.53 11.82
CA LEU A 93 10.61 -5.39 11.22
C LEU A 93 12.05 -4.98 11.58
N LYS A 94 12.29 -3.71 11.87
CA LYS A 94 13.60 -3.25 12.40
C LYS A 94 13.98 -3.88 13.74
N LYS A 95 13.00 -4.35 14.52
CA LYS A 95 13.26 -5.00 15.83
C LYS A 95 13.87 -6.39 15.68
N LEU A 96 13.82 -7.00 14.50
CA LEU A 96 14.48 -8.26 14.22
C LEU A 96 15.97 -8.19 14.58
N PRO A 97 16.59 -9.31 14.98
CA PRO A 97 18.01 -9.43 15.25
C PRO A 97 18.90 -9.00 14.06
N LYS A 98 20.19 -8.76 14.34
CA LYS A 98 21.16 -8.23 13.34
C LYS A 98 21.49 -9.18 12.18
N GLU A 99 21.24 -10.46 12.35
CA GLU A 99 21.37 -11.50 11.34
C GLU A 99 20.32 -11.41 10.23
N TYR A 100 19.24 -10.66 10.44
CA TYR A 100 18.25 -10.41 9.42
C TYR A 100 18.57 -9.14 8.62
N THR A 101 18.24 -9.18 7.33
CA THR A 101 18.27 -8.00 6.45
C THR A 101 16.87 -7.70 5.96
N VAL A 102 16.37 -6.49 6.21
CA VAL A 102 15.07 -6.01 5.77
C VAL A 102 15.26 -5.11 4.55
N ILE A 103 14.65 -5.48 3.43
CA ILE A 103 14.62 -4.70 2.19
C ILE A 103 13.22 -4.13 2.02
N THR A 104 13.10 -2.82 1.84
CA THR A 104 11.81 -2.15 1.64
C THR A 104 11.58 -1.87 0.16
N ASN A 105 10.38 -2.10 -0.32
CA ASN A 105 9.92 -1.82 -1.67
C ASN A 105 10.81 -2.44 -2.79
N PRO A 106 11.32 -3.68 -2.62
CA PRO A 106 12.10 -4.30 -3.67
C PRO A 106 11.23 -4.57 -4.89
N VAL A 107 11.83 -4.39 -6.07
CA VAL A 107 11.17 -4.68 -7.35
C VAL A 107 11.73 -6.00 -7.88
N ILE A 108 10.84 -6.93 -8.20
CA ILE A 108 11.19 -8.17 -8.87
C ILE A 108 10.78 -8.12 -10.33
N HIS A 109 11.71 -8.52 -11.19
CA HIS A 109 11.49 -8.70 -12.62
C HIS A 109 11.43 -10.20 -12.90
N ASN A 110 10.28 -10.71 -13.26
CA ASN A 110 10.12 -12.12 -13.61
C ASN A 110 9.32 -12.27 -14.90
N ARG A 111 9.93 -12.89 -15.93
CA ARG A 111 9.30 -13.25 -17.22
C ARG A 111 8.44 -12.13 -17.82
N GLY A 112 9.00 -10.90 -17.87
CA GLY A 112 8.35 -9.72 -18.44
C GLY A 112 7.35 -9.01 -17.53
N SER A 113 7.14 -9.48 -16.29
CA SER A 113 6.35 -8.79 -15.28
C SER A 113 7.23 -8.07 -14.27
N VAL A 114 6.83 -6.86 -13.91
CA VAL A 114 7.47 -6.03 -12.87
C VAL A 114 6.55 -5.93 -11.68
N ASN A 115 7.03 -6.26 -10.48
CA ASN A 115 6.24 -6.22 -9.26
C ASN A 115 7.04 -5.60 -8.12
N GLU A 116 6.51 -4.56 -7.52
CA GLU A 116 6.99 -4.03 -6.25
C GLU A 116 6.40 -4.88 -5.11
N LEU A 117 7.25 -5.26 -4.16
CA LEU A 117 6.87 -5.94 -2.92
C LEU A 117 6.99 -4.94 -1.78
N ASP A 118 6.18 -5.07 -0.72
CA ASP A 118 6.29 -4.16 0.41
C ASP A 118 7.60 -4.40 1.17
N PHE A 119 7.86 -5.67 1.55
CA PHE A 119 9.09 -6.04 2.24
C PHE A 119 9.58 -7.43 1.84
N VAL A 120 10.91 -7.55 1.78
CA VAL A 120 11.62 -8.83 1.76
C VAL A 120 12.58 -8.87 2.94
N ILE A 121 12.48 -9.93 3.74
CA ILE A 121 13.36 -10.16 4.88
C ILE A 121 14.20 -11.39 4.59
N ILE A 122 15.51 -11.25 4.71
CA ILE A 122 16.48 -12.32 4.48
C ILE A 122 17.09 -12.69 5.81
N GLY A 123 16.87 -13.92 6.25
CA GLY A 123 17.47 -14.53 7.43
C GLY A 123 18.26 -15.80 7.07
N THR A 124 18.98 -16.40 8.01
CA THR A 124 19.63 -17.70 7.83
C THR A 124 18.63 -18.84 7.69
N ASN A 125 17.40 -18.64 8.16
CA ASN A 125 16.30 -19.59 8.17
C ASN A 125 15.35 -19.46 6.96
N GLY A 126 15.66 -18.58 6.00
CA GLY A 126 14.88 -18.40 4.77
C GLY A 126 14.66 -16.96 4.37
N VAL A 127 13.81 -16.76 3.36
CA VAL A 127 13.41 -15.46 2.82
C VAL A 127 11.92 -15.26 3.02
N PHE A 128 11.54 -14.15 3.66
CA PHE A 128 10.16 -13.83 3.99
C PHE A 128 9.67 -12.67 3.11
N VAL A 129 8.57 -12.89 2.40
CA VAL A 129 7.92 -11.87 1.56
C VAL A 129 6.69 -11.37 2.31
N VAL A 130 6.73 -10.14 2.82
CA VAL A 130 5.64 -9.57 3.63
C VAL A 130 4.84 -8.57 2.80
N GLU A 131 3.57 -8.88 2.60
CA GLU A 131 2.55 -7.97 2.08
C GLU A 131 1.82 -7.33 3.24
N THR A 132 1.76 -6.01 3.29
CA THR A 132 1.14 -5.25 4.38
C THR A 132 -0.25 -4.74 4.01
N LYS A 133 -1.23 -4.96 4.88
CA LYS A 133 -2.57 -4.37 4.75
C LYS A 133 -2.92 -3.54 5.98
N ASN A 134 -3.26 -2.26 5.75
CA ASN A 134 -3.72 -1.36 6.80
C ASN A 134 -5.26 -1.25 6.76
N TYR A 135 -5.95 -2.39 6.95
CA TYR A 135 -7.40 -2.44 7.00
C TYR A 135 -7.90 -2.23 8.43
N ARG A 136 -9.08 -1.67 8.57
CA ARG A 136 -9.79 -1.50 9.85
C ARG A 136 -11.11 -2.24 9.81
N GLY A 137 -11.58 -2.68 11.00
CA GLY A 137 -12.85 -3.36 11.15
C GLY A 137 -12.75 -4.84 10.84
N ILE A 138 -13.87 -5.45 10.49
CA ILE A 138 -13.95 -6.89 10.26
C ILE A 138 -13.54 -7.17 8.81
N VAL A 139 -12.62 -8.12 8.64
CA VAL A 139 -12.21 -8.63 7.33
C VAL A 139 -12.62 -10.09 7.24
N THR A 140 -13.49 -10.41 6.29
CA THR A 140 -14.00 -11.76 6.12
C THR A 140 -13.68 -12.29 4.73
N GLY A 141 -13.43 -13.59 4.62
CA GLY A 141 -13.19 -14.23 3.34
C GLY A 141 -12.64 -15.63 3.46
N ASN A 142 -12.39 -16.25 2.32
CA ASN A 142 -11.72 -17.52 2.21
C ASN A 142 -10.43 -17.33 1.40
N THR A 143 -9.35 -18.03 1.73
CA THR A 143 -8.04 -17.88 1.06
C THR A 143 -8.12 -18.22 -0.42
N SER A 144 -9.00 -19.13 -0.85
CA SER A 144 -9.22 -19.51 -2.26
C SER A 144 -10.16 -18.57 -3.03
N ALA A 145 -10.96 -17.71 -2.36
CA ALA A 145 -11.90 -16.79 -3.01
C ALA A 145 -11.19 -15.72 -3.84
N GLN A 146 -11.88 -15.10 -4.81
CA GLN A 146 -11.30 -13.99 -5.60
C GLN A 146 -11.27 -12.67 -4.84
N THR A 147 -12.28 -12.46 -4.00
CA THR A 147 -12.48 -11.24 -3.23
C THR A 147 -12.79 -11.55 -1.78
N TRP A 148 -12.47 -10.61 -0.91
CA TRP A 148 -12.83 -10.59 0.51
C TRP A 148 -13.71 -9.39 0.79
N LYS A 149 -14.38 -9.40 1.95
CA LYS A 149 -15.20 -8.28 2.41
C LYS A 149 -14.55 -7.58 3.58
N GLN A 150 -14.52 -6.26 3.53
CA GLN A 150 -14.15 -5.41 4.64
C GLN A 150 -15.38 -4.67 5.17
N ILE A 151 -15.68 -4.86 6.46
CA ILE A 151 -16.82 -4.24 7.14
C ILE A 151 -16.29 -3.22 8.14
N LYS A 152 -16.74 -1.97 8.01
CA LYS A 152 -16.37 -0.86 8.90
C LYS A 152 -17.62 -0.33 9.60
N HIS A 153 -17.59 -0.26 10.91
CA HIS A 153 -18.64 0.36 11.70
C HIS A 153 -18.32 1.86 11.88
N GLY A 154 -19.14 2.73 11.29
CA GLY A 154 -19.16 4.16 11.57
C GLY A 154 -20.13 4.47 12.71
N LYS A 155 -20.24 5.76 13.11
CA LYS A 155 -21.14 6.17 14.21
C LYS A 155 -22.60 5.74 13.98
N ASN A 156 -23.12 5.88 12.74
CA ASN A 156 -24.53 5.64 12.41
C ASN A 156 -24.73 4.69 11.21
N LYS A 157 -23.67 4.20 10.60
CA LYS A 157 -23.75 3.34 9.40
C LYS A 157 -22.65 2.30 9.40
N THR A 158 -22.98 1.13 8.92
CA THR A 158 -22.00 0.09 8.56
C THR A 158 -21.68 0.22 7.07
N TYR A 159 -20.39 0.21 6.75
CA TYR A 159 -19.88 0.26 5.39
C TYR A 159 -19.28 -1.10 5.06
N GLU A 160 -19.76 -1.72 4.02
CA GLU A 160 -19.19 -2.93 3.45
C GLU A 160 -18.47 -2.59 2.15
N LYS A 161 -17.28 -3.13 1.97
CA LYS A 161 -16.49 -2.97 0.77
C LYS A 161 -15.89 -4.31 0.37
N GLU A 162 -16.08 -4.66 -0.89
CA GLU A 162 -15.37 -5.76 -1.51
C GLU A 162 -13.93 -5.36 -1.85
N VAL A 163 -12.98 -6.23 -1.55
CA VAL A 163 -11.55 -6.03 -1.81
C VAL A 163 -10.98 -7.26 -2.50
N LYS A 164 -10.01 -7.08 -3.39
CA LYS A 164 -9.27 -8.22 -3.97
C LYS A 164 -8.64 -9.03 -2.85
N ASN A 165 -8.65 -10.36 -2.97
CA ASN A 165 -8.09 -11.26 -1.97
C ASN A 165 -6.58 -11.00 -1.76
N PRO A 166 -6.17 -10.49 -0.58
CA PRO A 166 -4.78 -10.16 -0.33
C PRO A 166 -3.92 -11.40 -0.03
N ALA A 167 -4.51 -12.53 0.38
CA ALA A 167 -3.78 -13.79 0.54
C ALA A 167 -3.31 -14.32 -0.82
N LYS A 168 -4.17 -14.27 -1.84
CA LYS A 168 -3.75 -14.59 -3.22
C LYS A 168 -2.68 -13.64 -3.75
N GLN A 169 -2.69 -12.37 -3.35
CA GLN A 169 -1.63 -11.43 -3.70
C GLN A 169 -0.30 -11.85 -3.08
N SER A 170 -0.26 -12.05 -1.76
CA SER A 170 0.92 -12.48 -1.02
C SER A 170 1.47 -13.82 -1.55
N TYR A 171 0.60 -14.81 -1.78
CA TYR A 171 0.98 -16.09 -2.36
C TYR A 171 1.66 -15.95 -3.73
N ARG A 172 1.08 -15.14 -4.64
CA ARG A 172 1.68 -14.90 -5.96
C ARG A 172 3.04 -14.22 -5.87
N GLN A 173 3.22 -13.30 -4.93
CA GLN A 173 4.50 -12.63 -4.68
C GLN A 173 5.55 -13.63 -4.20
N GLY A 174 5.22 -14.46 -3.20
CA GLY A 174 6.10 -15.51 -2.71
C GLY A 174 6.48 -16.52 -3.78
N ARG A 175 5.50 -16.98 -4.58
CA ARG A 175 5.75 -17.91 -5.69
C ARG A 175 6.67 -17.30 -6.75
N ARG A 176 6.47 -16.05 -7.13
CA ARG A 176 7.36 -15.36 -8.10
C ARG A 176 8.78 -15.21 -7.57
N MET A 177 8.93 -14.92 -6.28
CA MET A 177 10.25 -14.89 -5.63
C MET A 177 10.92 -16.27 -5.69
N HIS A 178 10.18 -17.32 -5.38
CA HIS A 178 10.68 -18.69 -5.44
C HIS A 178 11.08 -19.09 -6.87
N GLU A 179 10.24 -18.80 -7.86
CA GLU A 179 10.54 -19.03 -9.29
C GLU A 179 11.84 -18.30 -9.71
N MET A 180 11.99 -17.05 -9.29
CA MET A 180 13.21 -16.28 -9.54
C MET A 180 14.43 -16.93 -8.89
N PHE A 181 14.33 -17.43 -7.68
CA PHE A 181 15.43 -18.11 -7.01
C PHE A 181 15.85 -19.39 -7.76
N ILE A 182 14.89 -20.17 -8.26
CA ILE A 182 15.18 -21.34 -9.10
C ILE A 182 15.93 -20.93 -10.37
N ASP A 183 15.48 -19.88 -11.07
CA ASP A 183 16.09 -19.38 -12.30
C ASP A 183 17.56 -18.92 -12.07
N PHE A 184 17.91 -18.51 -10.85
CA PHE A 184 19.25 -18.07 -10.46
C PHE A 184 20.05 -19.09 -9.63
N GLY A 185 19.52 -20.31 -9.44
CA GLY A 185 20.20 -21.36 -8.68
C GLY A 185 20.29 -21.12 -7.17
N ILE A 186 19.43 -20.26 -6.61
CA ILE A 186 19.36 -19.97 -5.17
C ILE A 186 18.43 -20.98 -4.50
N SER A 187 18.91 -21.65 -3.46
CA SER A 187 18.16 -22.71 -2.75
C SER A 187 17.36 -22.24 -1.55
N ALA A 188 17.17 -20.93 -1.36
CA ALA A 188 16.48 -20.38 -0.20
C ALA A 188 14.96 -20.66 -0.22
N ASP A 189 14.43 -21.12 0.90
CA ASP A 189 12.98 -21.26 1.09
C ASP A 189 12.32 -19.88 1.19
N VAL A 190 11.14 -19.73 0.56
CA VAL A 190 10.38 -18.48 0.52
C VAL A 190 9.08 -18.63 1.31
N PHE A 191 8.87 -17.74 2.28
CA PHE A 191 7.71 -17.71 3.17
C PHE A 191 6.86 -16.47 2.87
N PRO A 192 5.72 -16.61 2.17
CA PRO A 192 4.80 -15.50 1.97
C PRO A 192 4.01 -15.20 3.24
N ILE A 193 3.95 -13.92 3.62
CA ILE A 193 3.26 -13.42 4.79
C ILE A 193 2.30 -12.31 4.37
N LEU A 194 1.04 -12.40 4.81
CA LEU A 194 0.07 -11.33 4.77
C LEU A 194 -0.06 -10.73 6.16
N TYR A 195 0.37 -9.49 6.34
CA TYR A 195 0.36 -8.82 7.62
C TYR A 195 -0.67 -7.69 7.70
N PHE A 196 -1.61 -7.78 8.63
CA PHE A 196 -2.57 -6.73 8.95
C PHE A 196 -2.04 -5.85 10.09
N VAL A 197 -1.57 -4.65 9.75
CA VAL A 197 -0.86 -3.78 10.69
C VAL A 197 -1.76 -2.94 11.61
N ASP A 198 -3.05 -2.81 11.31
CA ASP A 198 -4.00 -2.12 12.21
C ASP A 198 -4.52 -3.11 13.26
N SER A 199 -4.18 -2.91 14.53
CA SER A 199 -4.61 -3.76 15.65
C SER A 199 -6.13 -3.83 15.87
N ARG A 200 -6.89 -2.97 15.17
CA ARG A 200 -8.36 -2.98 15.16
C ARG A 200 -8.95 -3.83 14.03
N SER A 201 -8.12 -4.58 13.32
CA SER A 201 -8.57 -5.56 12.35
C SER A 201 -9.03 -6.82 13.06
N GLU A 202 -10.26 -7.21 12.87
CA GLU A 202 -10.80 -8.52 13.25
C GLU A 202 -10.82 -9.41 12.02
N LEU A 203 -10.04 -10.49 12.03
CA LEU A 203 -9.92 -11.39 10.89
C LEU A 203 -10.86 -12.59 11.08
N LYS A 204 -11.79 -12.77 10.15
CA LYS A 204 -12.68 -13.94 10.04
C LYS A 204 -12.40 -14.63 8.71
N ILE A 205 -11.23 -15.23 8.63
CA ILE A 205 -10.71 -15.84 7.41
C ILE A 205 -10.79 -17.36 7.56
N THR A 206 -11.41 -18.01 6.59
CA THR A 206 -11.35 -19.47 6.45
C THR A 206 -10.17 -19.83 5.56
N ASP A 207 -9.35 -20.75 6.03
CA ASP A 207 -8.22 -21.25 5.27
C ASP A 207 -8.64 -22.44 4.42
N ASP A 208 -8.15 -22.42 3.16
CA ASP A 208 -8.30 -23.51 2.21
C ASP A 208 -6.85 -23.92 1.86
N ALA A 209 -6.47 -25.11 2.20
CA ALA A 209 -5.08 -25.62 2.17
C ALA A 209 -4.33 -25.44 0.83
N GLU A 210 -5.02 -24.95 -0.21
CA GLU A 210 -4.41 -24.66 -1.53
C GLU A 210 -3.46 -23.47 -1.52
N ILE A 211 -3.56 -22.54 -0.55
CA ILE A 211 -2.77 -21.30 -0.51
C ILE A 211 -1.95 -21.24 0.78
N ASN A 212 -0.67 -21.58 0.67
CA ASN A 212 0.25 -21.51 1.81
C ASN A 212 0.74 -20.06 2.02
N VAL A 213 0.04 -19.31 2.88
CA VAL A 213 0.35 -17.93 3.28
C VAL A 213 0.12 -17.77 4.78
N ALA A 214 1.10 -17.28 5.51
CA ALA A 214 0.91 -16.92 6.91
C ALA A 214 0.08 -15.63 6.99
N ILE A 215 -1.10 -15.68 7.63
CA ILE A 215 -1.97 -14.52 7.83
C ILE A 215 -1.85 -14.06 9.27
N ILE A 216 -1.32 -12.86 9.48
CA ILE A 216 -0.89 -12.36 10.79
C ILE A 216 -1.46 -10.95 11.02
N ASN A 217 -1.93 -10.66 12.24
CA ASN A 217 -2.43 -9.35 12.64
C ASN A 217 -1.83 -8.83 13.97
N SER A 218 -0.81 -9.50 14.48
CA SER A 218 -0.08 -9.12 15.69
C SER A 218 1.40 -8.90 15.40
N GLU A 219 1.99 -7.90 16.03
CA GLU A 219 3.42 -7.60 15.93
C GLU A 219 4.28 -8.77 16.44
N ASN A 220 3.92 -9.31 17.58
CA ASN A 220 4.69 -10.41 18.19
C ASN A 220 4.63 -11.66 17.32
N ASP A 221 3.45 -11.99 16.78
CA ASP A 221 3.29 -13.14 15.92
C ASP A 221 4.07 -12.98 14.61
N LEU A 222 4.16 -11.76 14.07
CA LEU A 222 4.98 -11.49 12.89
C LEU A 222 6.47 -11.74 13.15
N LEU A 223 6.99 -11.19 14.24
CA LEU A 223 8.40 -11.37 14.60
C LEU A 223 8.69 -12.83 14.94
N ASP A 224 7.83 -13.45 15.72
CA ASP A 224 7.93 -14.86 16.11
C ASP A 224 7.88 -15.79 14.89
N PHE A 225 6.95 -15.56 13.96
CA PHE A 225 6.89 -16.34 12.72
C PHE A 225 8.19 -16.26 11.93
N ILE A 226 8.72 -15.05 11.74
CA ILE A 226 9.98 -14.84 11.02
C ILE A 226 11.15 -15.52 11.72
N MET A 227 11.24 -15.44 13.05
CA MET A 227 12.37 -15.99 13.81
C MET A 227 12.28 -17.51 14.02
N LYS A 228 11.07 -18.07 14.12
CA LYS A 228 10.84 -19.49 14.46
C LYS A 228 10.64 -20.38 13.24
N SER A 229 10.31 -19.83 12.08
CA SER A 229 10.19 -20.59 10.83
C SER A 229 11.53 -21.24 10.49
N LYS A 230 11.47 -22.47 9.99
CA LYS A 230 12.66 -23.22 9.57
C LYS A 230 12.53 -23.59 8.11
N GLY A 231 13.38 -23.01 7.27
CA GLY A 231 13.59 -23.47 5.91
C GLY A 231 14.29 -24.81 5.89
N LYS A 232 14.16 -25.52 4.80
CA LYS A 232 14.90 -26.77 4.56
C LYS A 232 16.39 -26.51 4.31
N HIS A 233 16.67 -25.32 3.75
CA HIS A 233 18.01 -24.85 3.45
C HIS A 233 18.40 -23.70 4.38
N ILE A 234 19.68 -23.70 4.83
CA ILE A 234 20.25 -22.60 5.61
C ILE A 234 20.88 -21.61 4.64
N VAL A 235 20.35 -20.39 4.60
CA VAL A 235 20.90 -19.31 3.76
C VAL A 235 22.21 -18.80 4.36
N ASP A 236 23.30 -19.10 3.72
CA ASP A 236 24.62 -18.64 4.16
C ASP A 236 24.89 -17.16 3.82
N GLU A 237 26.04 -16.63 4.26
CA GLU A 237 26.39 -15.21 4.06
C GLU A 237 26.65 -14.89 2.56
N SER A 238 27.11 -15.85 1.76
CA SER A 238 27.34 -15.70 0.33
C SER A 238 26.01 -15.59 -0.41
N GLU A 239 25.10 -16.53 -0.18
CA GLU A 239 23.75 -16.53 -0.74
C GLU A 239 22.97 -15.28 -0.32
N ARG A 240 23.07 -14.89 0.96
CA ARG A 240 22.45 -13.63 1.45
C ARG A 240 22.95 -12.42 0.67
N SER A 241 24.26 -12.34 0.47
CA SER A 241 24.88 -11.24 -0.27
C SER A 241 24.45 -11.23 -1.74
N GLU A 242 24.27 -12.38 -2.33
CA GLU A 242 23.77 -12.54 -3.70
C GLU A 242 22.31 -12.10 -3.79
N ILE A 243 21.44 -12.58 -2.92
CA ILE A 243 20.03 -12.17 -2.87
C ILE A 243 19.90 -10.65 -2.72
N ILE A 244 20.70 -10.03 -1.86
CA ILE A 244 20.68 -8.56 -1.67
C ILE A 244 21.08 -7.81 -2.94
N ARG A 245 22.02 -8.36 -3.74
CA ARG A 245 22.45 -7.74 -4.99
C ARG A 245 21.34 -7.66 -6.04
N PHE A 246 20.42 -8.65 -6.08
CA PHE A 246 19.28 -8.62 -7.00
C PHE A 246 18.40 -7.39 -6.79
N PHE A 247 18.27 -6.91 -5.56
CA PHE A 247 17.39 -5.78 -5.22
C PHE A 247 18.11 -4.43 -5.24
N LYS A 248 19.43 -4.40 -5.46
CA LYS A 248 20.20 -3.15 -5.53
C LYS A 248 20.43 -2.66 -6.96
N LYS A 249 20.03 -3.43 -7.96
CA LYS A 249 20.08 -3.06 -9.38
C LYS A 249 18.80 -2.31 -9.77
#